data_509a7e2216023b9feb1cdbca6f5f800a
#
_entry.id   509a7e2216023b9feb1cdbca6f5f800a
#
_cell.length_a   1.000
_cell.length_b   1.000
_cell.length_c   1.000
_cell.angle_alpha   90.00
_cell.angle_beta   90.00
_cell.angle_gamma   90.00
#
_symmetry.space_group_name_H-M   'P 1'
#
loop_
_entity.id
_entity.type
_entity.pdbx_description
1 polymer ?
#
loop_
_entity_poly.entity_id
_entity_poly.type
_entity_poly.pdbx_seq_one_letter_code
_entity_poly.pdbx_strand_id
1 'polypeptide(L)'
;MQNINIGKSGIQVPFLGMGTWAIGGGAWWGDNDDSLSVKAIQTAVEQGIRWIDTAPIYGLYHSEEVVGEAMKHIDRDKVVLSTKCGLEWRHETPVLHKVVDGVTVYRDLSAQSIIEDVEDSLRRLHTDHLDVLYTHWQSPDFGLYPLEATVEAMMKLKDQGKIRAIGASNVTSDIIRGYCKYGQLDVIQEKYSLLTRRVEKQLLPTCKELGVSIQAYSPLEQGLLTGKVTMDTTYPEGSTRNSNPNFQPARRAQALAMLNNWQDLTEKYHCTMAQLVIALTARMVPGLFVLCGARTPEQVTDNAGAMHIHLDGADAVRMKWDVDSIS
;
A
#
# COMPACT_ATOMS: atom_id res chain seq x y z
N MET A 1 19.27 -9.82 -2.82
CA MET A 1 17.96 -9.17 -3.14
C MET A 1 18.19 -8.06 -4.14
N GLN A 2 17.39 -7.97 -5.20
CA GLN A 2 17.53 -6.90 -6.19
C GLN A 2 16.67 -5.71 -5.78
N ASN A 3 17.27 -4.52 -5.67
CA ASN A 3 16.53 -3.28 -5.48
C ASN A 3 15.91 -2.82 -6.81
N ILE A 4 14.75 -2.21 -6.73
CA ILE A 4 13.98 -1.67 -7.85
C ILE A 4 13.88 -0.15 -7.66
N ASN A 5 13.99 0.61 -8.76
CA ASN A 5 13.79 2.06 -8.72
C ASN A 5 12.32 2.41 -8.51
N ILE A 6 12.05 3.39 -7.66
CA ILE A 6 10.73 4.03 -7.57
C ILE A 6 10.64 5.06 -8.69
N GLY A 7 10.03 4.66 -9.81
CA GLY A 7 9.90 5.52 -10.99
C GLY A 7 11.23 6.15 -11.40
N LYS A 8 11.21 7.48 -11.51
CA LYS A 8 12.36 8.32 -11.89
C LYS A 8 13.00 9.05 -10.70
N SER A 9 12.60 8.74 -9.48
CA SER A 9 13.05 9.43 -8.26
C SER A 9 14.51 9.19 -7.87
N GLY A 10 15.13 8.14 -8.38
CA GLY A 10 16.46 7.68 -7.96
C GLY A 10 16.46 6.89 -6.65
N ILE A 11 15.31 6.72 -5.99
CA ILE A 11 15.16 5.92 -4.77
C ILE A 11 15.07 4.45 -5.15
N GLN A 12 15.86 3.60 -4.48
CA GLN A 12 15.89 2.15 -4.71
C GLN A 12 15.57 1.37 -3.46
N VAL A 13 14.63 0.43 -3.56
CA VAL A 13 14.21 -0.45 -2.45
C VAL A 13 13.93 -1.87 -2.96
N PRO A 14 13.90 -2.89 -2.07
CA PRO A 14 13.35 -4.19 -2.39
C PRO A 14 11.90 -4.10 -2.82
N PHE A 15 11.40 -5.12 -3.51
CA PHE A 15 10.01 -5.13 -4.00
C PHE A 15 8.95 -5.14 -2.88
N LEU A 16 9.32 -5.59 -1.66
CA LEU A 16 8.41 -5.72 -0.53
C LEU A 16 8.48 -4.49 0.38
N GLY A 17 7.34 -3.89 0.67
CA GLY A 17 7.14 -2.85 1.65
C GLY A 17 6.18 -3.28 2.77
N MET A 18 6.22 -2.60 3.90
CA MET A 18 5.31 -2.77 5.03
C MET A 18 4.26 -1.67 5.05
N GLY A 19 2.99 -2.05 4.96
CA GLY A 19 1.84 -1.16 5.15
C GLY A 19 1.37 -1.14 6.60
N THR A 20 1.02 0.03 7.11
CA THR A 20 0.64 0.22 8.51
C THR A 20 -0.86 0.52 8.71
N TRP A 21 -1.70 0.28 7.71
CA TRP A 21 -3.15 0.53 7.85
C TRP A 21 -3.76 -0.21 9.03
N ALA A 22 -3.39 -1.47 9.24
CA ALA A 22 -3.91 -2.26 10.36
C ALA A 22 -3.44 -1.75 11.73
N ILE A 23 -2.31 -1.05 11.81
CA ILE A 23 -1.78 -0.42 13.03
C ILE A 23 -2.70 0.72 13.51
N GLY A 24 -3.38 1.39 12.59
CA GLY A 24 -4.36 2.41 12.93
C GLY A 24 -5.52 1.92 13.80
N GLY A 25 -5.80 0.60 13.83
CA GLY A 25 -6.85 0.03 14.67
C GLY A 25 -8.26 0.48 14.27
N GLY A 26 -9.06 0.87 15.27
CA GLY A 26 -10.40 1.43 15.10
C GLY A 26 -11.42 0.44 14.53
N ALA A 27 -12.52 0.96 13.96
CA ALA A 27 -13.61 0.15 13.41
C ALA A 27 -13.17 -0.82 12.29
N TRP A 28 -12.08 -0.50 11.59
CA TRP A 28 -11.62 -1.35 10.47
C TRP A 28 -10.84 -2.58 10.92
N TRP A 29 -10.04 -2.47 12.00
CA TRP A 29 -9.08 -3.48 12.40
C TRP A 29 -9.17 -3.92 13.85
N GLY A 30 -10.04 -3.27 14.67
CA GLY A 30 -10.14 -3.50 16.11
C GLY A 30 -8.93 -2.94 16.86
N ASP A 31 -8.76 -3.40 18.11
CA ASP A 31 -7.68 -2.94 18.98
C ASP A 31 -6.30 -3.26 18.40
N ASN A 32 -5.33 -2.38 18.69
CA ASN A 32 -3.93 -2.52 18.33
C ASN A 32 -3.05 -2.49 19.58
N ASP A 33 -1.99 -3.29 19.59
CA ASP A 33 -0.91 -3.18 20.57
C ASP A 33 0.23 -2.38 19.93
N ASP A 34 0.35 -1.12 20.34
CA ASP A 34 1.32 -0.19 19.79
C ASP A 34 2.76 -0.64 20.05
N SER A 35 3.02 -1.27 21.20
CA SER A 35 4.35 -1.75 21.54
C SER A 35 4.79 -2.90 20.63
N LEU A 36 3.87 -3.78 20.26
CA LEU A 36 4.12 -4.82 19.25
C LEU A 36 4.26 -4.22 17.84
N SER A 37 3.46 -3.22 17.52
CA SER A 37 3.52 -2.55 16.22
C SER A 37 4.83 -1.78 16.02
N VAL A 38 5.32 -1.09 17.04
CA VAL A 38 6.66 -0.47 17.03
C VAL A 38 7.75 -1.53 16.77
N LYS A 39 7.72 -2.65 17.49
CA LYS A 39 8.65 -3.76 17.29
C LYS A 39 8.51 -4.36 15.88
N ALA A 40 7.29 -4.47 15.35
CA ALA A 40 7.06 -4.96 13.98
C ALA A 40 7.73 -4.06 12.94
N ILE A 41 7.65 -2.73 13.07
CA ILE A 41 8.29 -1.78 12.18
C ILE A 41 9.82 -1.91 12.27
N GLN A 42 10.38 -2.01 13.48
CA GLN A 42 11.81 -2.23 13.68
C GLN A 42 12.28 -3.55 13.04
N THR A 43 11.54 -4.63 13.27
CA THR A 43 11.78 -5.94 12.67
C THR A 43 11.73 -5.88 11.13
N ALA A 44 10.81 -5.09 10.55
CA ALA A 44 10.73 -4.93 9.10
C ALA A 44 12.06 -4.40 8.53
N VAL A 45 12.61 -3.36 9.14
CA VAL A 45 13.89 -2.77 8.71
C VAL A 45 15.05 -3.75 8.90
N GLU A 46 15.09 -4.47 10.03
CA GLU A 46 16.09 -5.52 10.32
C GLU A 46 16.05 -6.67 9.30
N GLN A 47 14.85 -7.05 8.85
CA GLN A 47 14.62 -8.07 7.81
C GLN A 47 14.84 -7.56 6.37
N GLY A 48 15.21 -6.30 6.20
CA GLY A 48 15.47 -5.69 4.91
C GLY A 48 14.24 -5.13 4.19
N ILE A 49 13.08 -5.09 4.83
CA ILE A 49 11.90 -4.36 4.33
C ILE A 49 12.13 -2.87 4.63
N ARG A 50 12.57 -2.13 3.63
CA ARG A 50 13.00 -0.74 3.80
C ARG A 50 11.90 0.29 3.53
N TRP A 51 10.80 -0.08 2.87
CA TRP A 51 9.70 0.82 2.58
C TRP A 51 8.58 0.67 3.62
N ILE A 52 8.38 1.70 4.43
CA ILE A 52 7.30 1.79 5.43
C ILE A 52 6.27 2.79 4.92
N ASP A 53 5.02 2.36 4.77
CA ASP A 53 3.91 3.17 4.24
C ASP A 53 2.82 3.35 5.29
N THR A 54 2.42 4.60 5.51
CA THR A 54 1.36 5.00 6.42
C THR A 54 0.39 6.01 5.78
N ALA A 55 -0.56 6.54 6.54
CA ALA A 55 -1.42 7.65 6.15
C ALA A 55 -2.07 8.31 7.37
N PRO A 56 -2.38 9.62 7.33
CA PRO A 56 -3.10 10.33 8.39
C PRO A 56 -4.45 9.70 8.75
N ILE A 57 -5.21 9.19 7.74
CA ILE A 57 -6.53 8.59 7.95
C ILE A 57 -6.48 7.24 8.69
N TYR A 58 -5.33 6.61 8.83
CA TYR A 58 -5.20 5.30 9.49
C TYR A 58 -5.30 5.46 11.01
N GLY A 59 -6.51 5.25 11.54
CA GLY A 59 -6.84 5.51 12.93
C GLY A 59 -6.79 7.01 13.29
N LEU A 60 -7.11 7.91 12.34
CA LEU A 60 -7.14 9.36 12.54
C LEU A 60 -5.84 9.86 13.22
N TYR A 61 -4.72 9.66 12.51
CA TYR A 61 -3.33 9.95 12.87
C TYR A 61 -2.61 8.84 13.65
N HIS A 62 -3.29 7.93 14.34
CA HIS A 62 -2.70 6.95 15.24
C HIS A 62 -1.58 6.12 14.58
N SER A 63 -1.79 5.64 13.33
CA SER A 63 -0.74 4.89 12.62
C SER A 63 0.53 5.72 12.38
N GLU A 64 0.42 7.02 12.06
CA GLU A 64 1.60 7.88 11.90
C GLU A 64 2.32 8.11 13.24
N GLU A 65 1.60 8.22 14.35
CA GLU A 65 2.18 8.36 15.70
C GLU A 65 2.98 7.11 16.08
N VAL A 66 2.42 5.90 15.82
CA VAL A 66 3.12 4.63 16.08
C VAL A 66 4.34 4.46 15.18
N VAL A 67 4.24 4.82 13.90
CA VAL A 67 5.39 4.82 12.99
C VAL A 67 6.44 5.82 13.47
N GLY A 68 6.04 7.02 13.87
CA GLY A 68 6.95 8.03 14.41
C GLY A 68 7.67 7.55 15.67
N GLU A 69 6.99 6.83 16.56
CA GLU A 69 7.64 6.24 17.74
C GLU A 69 8.69 5.20 17.33
N ALA A 70 8.40 4.36 16.35
CA ALA A 70 9.38 3.41 15.83
C ALA A 70 10.59 4.12 15.20
N MET A 71 10.36 5.20 14.47
CA MET A 71 11.42 5.96 13.78
C MET A 71 12.44 6.60 14.73
N LYS A 72 12.09 6.88 16.00
CA LYS A 72 13.05 7.36 17.00
C LYS A 72 14.23 6.41 17.25
N HIS A 73 14.03 5.12 16.91
CA HIS A 73 15.00 4.05 17.15
C HIS A 73 15.58 3.45 15.86
N ILE A 74 15.24 4.02 14.71
CA ILE A 74 15.67 3.56 13.39
C ILE A 74 16.49 4.65 12.73
N ASP A 75 17.63 4.27 12.14
CA ASP A 75 18.41 5.18 11.30
C ASP A 75 17.57 5.60 10.08
N ARG A 76 17.27 6.90 9.97
CA ARG A 76 16.40 7.48 8.95
C ARG A 76 16.84 7.14 7.52
N ASP A 77 18.15 7.06 7.28
CA ASP A 77 18.72 6.77 5.96
C ASP A 77 18.51 5.31 5.52
N LYS A 78 18.14 4.43 6.45
CA LYS A 78 17.85 3.01 6.14
C LYS A 78 16.41 2.78 5.70
N VAL A 79 15.54 3.77 5.83
CA VAL A 79 14.10 3.66 5.57
C VAL A 79 13.69 4.55 4.42
N VAL A 80 12.83 4.03 3.55
CA VAL A 80 12.00 4.80 2.64
C VAL A 80 10.63 4.96 3.32
N LEU A 81 10.32 6.18 3.72
CA LEU A 81 9.11 6.50 4.47
C LEU A 81 8.11 7.19 3.56
N SER A 82 6.91 6.62 3.46
CA SER A 82 5.82 7.22 2.70
C SER A 82 4.57 7.46 3.54
N THR A 83 3.90 8.57 3.28
CA THR A 83 2.57 8.87 3.81
C THR A 83 1.70 9.53 2.73
N LYS A 84 0.51 9.96 3.09
CA LYS A 84 -0.49 10.41 2.13
C LYS A 84 -1.11 11.74 2.56
N CYS A 85 -1.65 12.51 1.60
CA CYS A 85 -2.35 13.78 1.83
C CYS A 85 -3.69 13.82 1.10
N GLY A 86 -4.47 14.87 1.35
CA GLY A 86 -5.69 15.18 0.62
C GLY A 86 -6.96 14.55 1.18
N LEU A 87 -6.92 13.99 2.40
CA LEU A 87 -8.09 13.64 3.19
C LEU A 87 -8.16 14.55 4.41
N GLU A 88 -9.26 15.28 4.55
CA GLU A 88 -9.42 16.37 5.50
C GLU A 88 -10.58 16.11 6.47
N TRP A 89 -10.38 16.37 7.75
CA TRP A 89 -11.42 16.30 8.79
C TRP A 89 -11.26 17.34 9.91
N ARG A 90 -10.29 18.23 9.80
CA ARG A 90 -10.10 19.37 10.71
C ARG A 90 -11.15 20.45 10.49
N HIS A 91 -11.64 20.53 9.25
CA HIS A 91 -12.72 21.45 8.83
C HIS A 91 -13.55 20.85 7.69
N GLU A 92 -14.76 21.34 7.53
CA GLU A 92 -15.67 20.93 6.46
C GLU A 92 -15.23 21.50 5.12
N THR A 93 -15.22 20.64 4.07
CA THR A 93 -14.98 21.04 2.69
C THR A 93 -16.09 20.53 1.77
N PRO A 94 -16.24 21.07 0.54
CA PRO A 94 -17.35 20.71 -0.33
C PRO A 94 -17.38 19.25 -0.80
N VAL A 95 -16.25 18.53 -0.74
CA VAL A 95 -16.13 17.16 -1.29
C VAL A 95 -16.10 16.13 -0.17
N LEU A 96 -17.28 15.61 0.18
CA LEU A 96 -17.40 14.51 1.16
C LEU A 96 -16.69 13.26 0.65
N HIS A 97 -15.89 12.62 1.51
CA HIS A 97 -15.28 11.32 1.24
C HIS A 97 -16.07 10.19 1.89
N LYS A 98 -16.10 10.14 3.20
CA LYS A 98 -16.83 9.13 4.01
C LYS A 98 -16.81 9.50 5.50
N VAL A 99 -17.52 8.72 6.31
CA VAL A 99 -17.40 8.77 7.78
C VAL A 99 -16.47 7.64 8.24
N VAL A 100 -15.54 7.95 9.14
CA VAL A 100 -14.57 7.03 9.74
C VAL A 100 -14.60 7.21 11.25
N ASP A 101 -14.93 6.16 11.99
CA ASP A 101 -15.01 6.20 13.47
C ASP A 101 -15.84 7.40 14.00
N GLY A 102 -16.94 7.72 13.32
CA GLY A 102 -17.82 8.85 13.66
C GLY A 102 -17.34 10.22 13.18
N VAL A 103 -16.13 10.32 12.61
CA VAL A 103 -15.57 11.56 12.06
C VAL A 103 -15.90 11.66 10.57
N THR A 104 -16.47 12.79 10.14
CA THR A 104 -16.71 13.06 8.72
C THR A 104 -15.40 13.46 8.04
N VAL A 105 -15.04 12.73 6.99
CA VAL A 105 -13.82 12.95 6.22
C VAL A 105 -14.17 13.47 4.84
N TYR A 106 -13.47 14.49 4.40
CA TYR A 106 -13.61 15.14 3.10
C TYR A 106 -12.38 14.90 2.23
N ARG A 107 -12.44 15.30 0.95
CA ARG A 107 -11.27 15.39 0.07
C ARG A 107 -10.93 16.84 -0.15
N ASP A 108 -9.71 17.21 0.20
CA ASP A 108 -9.17 18.54 -0.06
C ASP A 108 -7.76 18.42 -0.65
N LEU A 109 -7.66 18.67 -1.95
CA LEU A 109 -6.42 18.67 -2.70
C LEU A 109 -5.94 20.10 -3.04
N SER A 110 -6.39 21.10 -2.27
CA SER A 110 -5.84 22.45 -2.35
C SER A 110 -4.37 22.47 -1.93
N ALA A 111 -3.61 23.41 -2.48
CA ALA A 111 -2.21 23.58 -2.12
C ALA A 111 -2.02 23.81 -0.61
N GLN A 112 -2.95 24.55 0.04
CA GLN A 112 -2.90 24.82 1.47
C GLN A 112 -3.06 23.54 2.28
N SER A 113 -4.10 22.72 1.99
CA SER A 113 -4.36 21.46 2.70
C SER A 113 -3.20 20.47 2.53
N ILE A 114 -2.65 20.33 1.32
CA ILE A 114 -1.49 19.46 1.06
C ILE A 114 -0.27 19.88 1.89
N ILE A 115 0.02 21.16 1.97
CA ILE A 115 1.16 21.68 2.75
C ILE A 115 0.94 21.41 4.25
N GLU A 116 -0.25 21.69 4.77
CA GLU A 116 -0.61 21.44 6.17
C GLU A 116 -0.50 19.95 6.51
N ASP A 117 -1.03 19.05 5.66
CA ASP A 117 -0.92 17.60 5.83
C ASP A 117 0.55 17.16 5.93
N VAL A 118 1.43 17.69 5.08
CA VAL A 118 2.86 17.33 5.10
C VAL A 118 3.54 17.83 6.37
N GLU A 119 3.32 19.09 6.78
CA GLU A 119 3.90 19.64 8.00
C GLU A 119 3.46 18.84 9.25
N ASP A 120 2.18 18.47 9.29
CA ASP A 120 1.62 17.68 10.37
C ASP A 120 2.18 16.25 10.38
N SER A 121 2.31 15.63 9.22
CA SER A 121 2.89 14.28 9.07
C SER A 121 4.37 14.27 9.47
N LEU A 122 5.16 15.26 9.05
CA LEU A 122 6.58 15.37 9.44
C LEU A 122 6.76 15.44 10.97
N ARG A 123 5.87 16.20 11.66
CA ARG A 123 5.89 16.27 13.12
C ARG A 123 5.55 14.93 13.78
N ARG A 124 4.47 14.25 13.32
CA ARG A 124 4.06 12.96 13.88
C ARG A 124 5.09 11.85 13.62
N LEU A 125 5.70 11.87 12.44
CA LEU A 125 6.69 10.88 12.01
C LEU A 125 8.11 11.14 12.53
N HIS A 126 8.33 12.26 13.26
CA HIS A 126 9.63 12.67 13.78
C HIS A 126 10.74 12.72 12.73
N THR A 127 10.45 13.30 11.57
CA THR A 127 11.38 13.41 10.43
C THR A 127 11.26 14.78 9.77
N ASP A 128 12.31 15.21 9.08
CA ASP A 128 12.35 16.46 8.32
C ASP A 128 11.93 16.29 6.85
N HIS A 129 11.84 15.05 6.38
CA HIS A 129 11.42 14.75 5.01
C HIS A 129 10.69 13.41 4.88
N LEU A 130 9.87 13.29 3.83
CA LEU A 130 9.26 12.06 3.36
C LEU A 130 9.97 11.59 2.10
N ASP A 131 10.13 10.29 1.94
CA ASP A 131 10.68 9.77 0.68
C ASP A 131 9.64 9.77 -0.42
N VAL A 132 8.38 9.41 -0.10
CA VAL A 132 7.27 9.46 -1.05
C VAL A 132 6.04 10.10 -0.39
N LEU A 133 5.46 11.09 -1.03
CA LEU A 133 4.15 11.63 -0.66
C LEU A 133 3.11 11.20 -1.70
N TYR A 134 2.02 10.59 -1.25
CA TYR A 134 0.90 10.25 -2.13
C TYR A 134 -0.28 11.20 -1.94
N THR A 135 -0.96 11.59 -3.01
CA THR A 135 -2.37 11.94 -2.89
C THR A 135 -3.17 10.67 -2.65
N HIS A 136 -3.94 10.61 -1.53
CA HIS A 136 -4.59 9.36 -1.10
C HIS A 136 -5.77 8.98 -2.00
N TRP A 137 -6.58 9.98 -2.33
CA TRP A 137 -7.70 9.88 -3.27
C TRP A 137 -7.71 11.11 -4.16
N GLN A 138 -8.09 10.92 -5.40
CA GLN A 138 -8.19 12.03 -6.33
C GLN A 138 -9.49 12.81 -6.12
N SER A 139 -9.50 14.11 -6.44
CA SER A 139 -10.73 14.88 -6.44
C SER A 139 -11.71 14.34 -7.48
N PRO A 140 -12.99 14.20 -7.17
CA PRO A 140 -14.03 13.99 -8.17
C PRO A 140 -14.39 15.27 -8.92
N ASP A 141 -13.96 16.44 -8.44
CA ASP A 141 -14.23 17.76 -8.99
C ASP A 141 -12.92 18.53 -9.24
N PHE A 142 -12.44 18.46 -10.47
CA PHE A 142 -11.25 19.19 -10.90
C PHE A 142 -11.51 20.68 -11.17
N GLY A 143 -12.75 21.13 -11.15
CA GLY A 143 -13.09 22.56 -11.16
C GLY A 143 -12.79 23.19 -9.80
N LEU A 144 -13.02 22.45 -8.71
CA LEU A 144 -12.73 22.90 -7.36
C LEU A 144 -11.26 22.70 -6.98
N TYR A 145 -10.69 21.53 -7.31
CA TYR A 145 -9.31 21.17 -7.05
C TYR A 145 -8.61 20.78 -8.35
N PRO A 146 -8.10 21.79 -9.12
CA PRO A 146 -7.41 21.53 -10.38
C PRO A 146 -6.18 20.65 -10.18
N LEU A 147 -6.04 19.60 -10.99
CA LEU A 147 -4.91 18.67 -10.89
C LEU A 147 -3.56 19.37 -11.03
N GLU A 148 -3.50 20.41 -11.88
CA GLU A 148 -2.32 21.25 -12.06
C GLU A 148 -1.87 21.87 -10.74
N ALA A 149 -2.78 22.52 -10.01
CA ALA A 149 -2.49 23.15 -8.70
C ALA A 149 -2.06 22.13 -7.64
N THR A 150 -2.68 20.94 -7.63
CA THR A 150 -2.27 19.83 -6.76
C THR A 150 -0.83 19.41 -7.06
N VAL A 151 -0.50 19.19 -8.33
CA VAL A 151 0.85 18.77 -8.75
C VAL A 151 1.89 19.86 -8.45
N GLU A 152 1.58 21.12 -8.74
CA GLU A 152 2.45 22.27 -8.44
C GLU A 152 2.77 22.36 -6.93
N ALA A 153 1.78 22.13 -6.06
CA ALA A 153 1.99 22.12 -4.62
C ALA A 153 2.97 20.99 -4.20
N MET A 154 2.82 19.80 -4.76
CA MET A 154 3.73 18.67 -4.51
C MET A 154 5.13 18.92 -5.05
N MET A 155 5.26 19.51 -6.25
CA MET A 155 6.55 19.91 -6.82
C MET A 155 7.26 20.94 -5.94
N LYS A 156 6.53 21.93 -5.41
CA LYS A 156 7.08 22.90 -4.47
C LYS A 156 7.60 22.27 -3.19
N LEU A 157 6.87 21.30 -2.63
CA LEU A 157 7.34 20.55 -1.46
C LEU A 157 8.60 19.73 -1.77
N LYS A 158 8.71 19.21 -2.99
CA LYS A 158 9.90 18.51 -3.47
C LYS A 158 11.09 19.46 -3.62
N ASP A 159 10.91 20.62 -4.19
CA ASP A 159 11.96 21.65 -4.33
C ASP A 159 12.46 22.16 -2.97
N GLN A 160 11.57 22.17 -1.96
CA GLN A 160 11.92 22.47 -0.56
C GLN A 160 12.63 21.31 0.16
N GLY A 161 12.77 20.15 -0.47
CA GLY A 161 13.36 18.96 0.16
C GLY A 161 12.47 18.24 1.18
N LYS A 162 11.19 18.65 1.34
CA LYS A 162 10.25 18.02 2.26
C LYS A 162 9.73 16.67 1.77
N ILE A 163 9.72 16.46 0.46
CA ILE A 163 9.42 15.17 -0.17
C ILE A 163 10.45 14.87 -1.25
N ARG A 164 10.76 13.59 -1.49
CA ARG A 164 11.75 13.18 -2.49
C ARG A 164 11.12 12.66 -3.76
N ALA A 165 9.97 11.98 -3.66
CA ALA A 165 9.21 11.43 -4.78
C ALA A 165 7.73 11.73 -4.63
N ILE A 166 7.04 11.84 -5.78
CA ILE A 166 5.61 12.11 -5.87
C ILE A 166 4.88 10.83 -6.24
N GLY A 167 3.87 10.51 -5.43
CA GLY A 167 2.96 9.39 -5.65
C GLY A 167 1.50 9.83 -5.77
N ALA A 168 0.69 8.96 -6.34
CA ALA A 168 -0.77 9.13 -6.36
C ALA A 168 -1.46 7.77 -6.18
N SER A 169 -2.52 7.73 -5.37
CA SER A 169 -3.27 6.51 -5.11
C SER A 169 -4.70 6.61 -5.66
N ASN A 170 -5.27 5.46 -6.04
CA ASN A 170 -6.64 5.38 -6.56
C ASN A 170 -6.86 6.27 -7.81
N VAL A 171 -6.03 6.05 -8.82
CA VAL A 171 -5.96 6.88 -10.03
C VAL A 171 -6.59 6.20 -11.25
N THR A 172 -6.75 7.00 -12.31
CA THR A 172 -7.02 6.56 -13.69
C THR A 172 -5.81 6.86 -14.58
N SER A 173 -5.78 6.29 -15.78
CA SER A 173 -4.73 6.59 -16.78
C SER A 173 -4.65 8.09 -17.13
N ASP A 174 -5.78 8.78 -17.20
CA ASP A 174 -5.82 10.22 -17.49
C ASP A 174 -5.21 11.04 -16.35
N ILE A 175 -5.45 10.64 -15.10
CA ILE A 175 -4.84 11.28 -13.94
C ILE A 175 -3.33 11.07 -13.95
N ILE A 176 -2.84 9.84 -14.24
CA ILE A 176 -1.39 9.56 -14.37
C ILE A 176 -0.76 10.48 -15.44
N ARG A 177 -1.40 10.61 -16.61
CA ARG A 177 -0.93 11.51 -17.67
C ARG A 177 -0.95 12.97 -17.24
N GLY A 178 -1.97 13.38 -16.49
CA GLY A 178 -2.08 14.73 -15.93
C GLY A 178 -0.95 15.07 -14.97
N TYR A 179 -0.62 14.20 -14.03
CA TYR A 179 0.54 14.38 -13.13
C TYR A 179 1.83 14.56 -13.92
N CYS A 180 2.09 13.67 -14.90
CA CYS A 180 3.31 13.74 -15.72
C CYS A 180 3.32 14.96 -16.66
N LYS A 181 2.16 15.52 -17.01
CA LYS A 181 2.05 16.74 -17.83
C LYS A 181 2.38 18.00 -17.01
N TYR A 182 1.90 18.09 -15.79
CA TYR A 182 2.04 19.29 -14.95
C TYR A 182 3.28 19.27 -14.04
N GLY A 183 3.94 18.12 -13.92
CA GLY A 183 5.14 17.96 -13.09
C GLY A 183 5.72 16.56 -13.20
N GLN A 184 5.74 15.83 -12.08
CA GLN A 184 6.32 14.50 -11.99
C GLN A 184 5.34 13.53 -11.28
N LEU A 185 5.38 12.26 -11.69
CA LEU A 185 4.80 11.15 -10.95
C LEU A 185 5.81 10.01 -10.96
N ASP A 186 6.19 9.52 -9.80
CA ASP A 186 7.18 8.45 -9.65
C ASP A 186 6.50 7.10 -9.44
N VAL A 187 5.39 7.07 -8.69
CA VAL A 187 4.72 5.83 -8.32
C VAL A 187 3.23 6.03 -8.13
N ILE A 188 2.46 5.02 -8.52
CA ILE A 188 1.04 4.92 -8.12
C ILE A 188 0.88 3.83 -7.07
N GLN A 189 -0.10 4.01 -6.14
CA GLN A 189 -0.46 2.99 -5.16
C GLN A 189 -1.90 2.52 -5.40
N GLU A 190 -2.07 1.25 -5.80
CA GLU A 190 -3.35 0.71 -6.26
C GLU A 190 -3.69 -0.63 -5.60
N LYS A 191 -4.99 -0.92 -5.45
CA LYS A 191 -5.43 -2.25 -5.03
C LYS A 191 -5.05 -3.27 -6.10
N TYR A 192 -4.16 -4.19 -5.73
CA TYR A 192 -3.76 -5.27 -6.62
C TYR A 192 -3.43 -6.55 -5.83
N SER A 193 -3.99 -7.64 -6.29
CA SER A 193 -3.76 -8.99 -5.77
C SER A 193 -3.98 -10.01 -6.89
N LEU A 194 -3.77 -11.28 -6.62
CA LEU A 194 -4.09 -12.35 -7.56
C LEU A 194 -5.58 -12.42 -7.92
N LEU A 195 -6.47 -11.86 -7.07
CA LEU A 195 -7.93 -11.83 -7.29
C LEU A 195 -8.45 -10.47 -7.78
N THR A 196 -7.66 -9.42 -7.67
CA THR A 196 -8.04 -8.04 -8.06
C THR A 196 -7.00 -7.49 -9.02
N ARG A 197 -7.22 -7.66 -10.34
CA ARG A 197 -6.20 -7.48 -11.38
C ARG A 197 -6.48 -6.36 -12.39
N ARG A 198 -7.41 -5.44 -12.09
CA ARG A 198 -7.77 -4.34 -12.99
C ARG A 198 -6.56 -3.50 -13.44
N VAL A 199 -5.56 -3.35 -12.58
CA VAL A 199 -4.33 -2.59 -12.82
C VAL A 199 -3.61 -3.04 -14.09
N GLU A 200 -3.59 -4.36 -14.36
CA GLU A 200 -2.88 -4.92 -15.53
C GLU A 200 -3.40 -4.38 -16.87
N LYS A 201 -4.72 -4.23 -16.99
CA LYS A 201 -5.37 -3.77 -18.22
C LYS A 201 -5.53 -2.24 -18.27
N GLN A 202 -5.81 -1.62 -17.12
CA GLN A 202 -6.22 -0.22 -17.08
C GLN A 202 -5.06 0.75 -16.87
N LEU A 203 -4.06 0.39 -16.06
CA LEU A 203 -3.03 1.35 -15.63
C LEU A 203 -1.62 0.99 -16.10
N LEU A 204 -1.29 -0.32 -16.11
CA LEU A 204 0.05 -0.80 -16.45
C LEU A 204 0.59 -0.28 -17.80
N PRO A 205 -0.20 -0.23 -18.89
CA PRO A 205 0.30 0.32 -20.16
C PRO A 205 0.75 1.78 -20.01
N THR A 206 -0.04 2.63 -19.36
CA THR A 206 0.29 4.04 -19.12
C THR A 206 1.49 4.19 -18.19
N CYS A 207 1.57 3.39 -17.12
CA CYS A 207 2.72 3.40 -16.22
C CYS A 207 4.02 3.04 -16.94
N LYS A 208 4.00 2.01 -17.80
CA LYS A 208 5.17 1.60 -18.59
C LYS A 208 5.59 2.71 -19.59
N GLU A 209 4.64 3.33 -20.28
CA GLU A 209 4.89 4.41 -21.21
C GLU A 209 5.58 5.60 -20.53
N LEU A 210 5.13 5.96 -19.33
CA LEU A 210 5.58 7.16 -18.62
C LEU A 210 6.72 6.90 -17.63
N GLY A 211 7.10 5.64 -17.39
CA GLY A 211 8.15 5.27 -16.43
C GLY A 211 7.71 5.44 -14.98
N VAL A 212 6.42 5.22 -14.70
CA VAL A 212 5.82 5.29 -13.36
C VAL A 212 5.79 3.89 -12.75
N SER A 213 6.24 3.74 -11.52
CA SER A 213 6.18 2.49 -10.76
C SER A 213 4.77 2.21 -10.23
N ILE A 214 4.50 0.94 -9.90
CA ILE A 214 3.23 0.53 -9.29
C ILE A 214 3.54 -0.11 -7.93
N GLN A 215 2.88 0.37 -6.87
CA GLN A 215 2.86 -0.26 -5.56
C GLN A 215 1.48 -0.86 -5.30
N ALA A 216 1.44 -2.18 -5.06
CA ALA A 216 0.23 -2.94 -4.84
C ALA A 216 -0.16 -2.94 -3.36
N TYR A 217 -1.29 -2.39 -2.98
CA TYR A 217 -1.83 -2.57 -1.64
C TYR A 217 -2.85 -3.72 -1.59
N SER A 218 -3.03 -4.33 -0.41
CA SER A 218 -3.87 -5.51 -0.16
C SER A 218 -3.51 -6.74 -1.02
N PRO A 219 -2.23 -7.11 -1.19
CA PRO A 219 -1.82 -8.24 -2.03
C PRO A 219 -2.34 -9.57 -1.52
N LEU A 220 -2.56 -9.71 -0.21
CA LEU A 220 -3.13 -10.89 0.44
C LEU A 220 -4.66 -10.83 0.60
N GLU A 221 -5.36 -9.89 -0.08
CA GLU A 221 -6.81 -9.69 0.02
C GLU A 221 -7.30 -9.71 1.47
N GLN A 222 -6.74 -8.82 2.31
CA GLN A 222 -7.10 -8.71 3.74
C GLN A 222 -7.01 -10.04 4.51
N GLY A 223 -6.12 -10.93 4.09
CA GLY A 223 -5.84 -12.21 4.71
C GLY A 223 -6.46 -13.43 4.01
N LEU A 224 -7.34 -13.26 3.02
CA LEU A 224 -7.97 -14.37 2.29
C LEU A 224 -6.93 -15.30 1.65
N LEU A 225 -5.85 -14.73 1.11
CA LEU A 225 -4.81 -15.47 0.38
C LEU A 225 -3.66 -15.97 1.27
N THR A 226 -3.82 -15.96 2.59
CA THR A 226 -2.77 -16.43 3.52
C THR A 226 -2.77 -17.95 3.75
N GLY A 227 -3.81 -18.66 3.28
CA GLY A 227 -4.03 -20.07 3.60
C GLY A 227 -4.59 -20.33 5.00
N LYS A 228 -4.85 -19.26 5.80
CA LYS A 228 -5.39 -19.35 7.17
C LYS A 228 -6.92 -19.21 7.23
N VAL A 229 -7.55 -18.72 6.17
CA VAL A 229 -9.00 -18.55 6.06
C VAL A 229 -9.63 -19.85 5.59
N THR A 230 -10.79 -20.22 6.17
CA THR A 230 -11.61 -21.36 5.78
C THR A 230 -13.02 -20.92 5.39
N MET A 231 -13.88 -21.79 4.89
CA MET A 231 -15.28 -21.44 4.61
C MET A 231 -16.05 -21.02 5.87
N ASP A 232 -15.66 -21.52 7.05
CA ASP A 232 -16.32 -21.25 8.34
C ASP A 232 -15.80 -20.01 9.05
N THR A 233 -14.72 -19.39 8.55
CA THR A 233 -14.16 -18.17 9.16
C THR A 233 -15.16 -17.02 9.08
N THR A 234 -15.50 -16.40 10.19
CA THR A 234 -16.41 -15.25 10.31
C THR A 234 -15.64 -14.00 10.74
N TYR A 235 -16.23 -12.85 10.50
CA TYR A 235 -15.63 -11.55 10.83
C TYR A 235 -16.63 -10.71 11.62
N PRO A 236 -16.16 -9.83 12.53
CA PRO A 236 -17.02 -8.91 13.28
C PRO A 236 -17.90 -8.06 12.38
N GLU A 237 -19.02 -7.62 12.90
CA GLU A 237 -19.87 -6.62 12.24
C GLU A 237 -19.04 -5.35 11.96
N GLY A 238 -19.25 -4.71 10.80
CA GLY A 238 -18.45 -3.55 10.37
C GLY A 238 -17.12 -3.88 9.69
N SER A 239 -16.65 -5.12 9.75
CA SER A 239 -15.43 -5.50 9.03
C SER A 239 -15.58 -5.29 7.51
N THR A 240 -14.60 -4.66 6.90
CA THR A 240 -14.53 -4.44 5.44
C THR A 240 -14.55 -5.75 4.65
N ARG A 241 -14.22 -6.88 5.28
CA ARG A 241 -14.26 -8.22 4.66
C ARG A 241 -15.69 -8.66 4.37
N ASN A 242 -16.67 -8.25 5.20
CA ASN A 242 -18.08 -8.63 5.02
C ASN A 242 -18.68 -8.06 3.74
N SER A 243 -18.21 -6.89 3.28
CA SER A 243 -18.63 -6.23 2.03
C SER A 243 -17.71 -6.50 0.84
N ASN A 244 -16.56 -7.15 1.06
CA ASN A 244 -15.60 -7.42 -0.02
C ASN A 244 -16.09 -8.57 -0.91
N PRO A 245 -16.24 -8.37 -2.23
CA PRO A 245 -16.72 -9.40 -3.16
C PRO A 245 -15.90 -10.70 -3.14
N ASN A 246 -14.59 -10.63 -2.87
CA ASN A 246 -13.73 -11.81 -2.81
C ASN A 246 -14.01 -12.71 -1.59
N PHE A 247 -14.70 -12.19 -0.56
CA PHE A 247 -15.12 -12.96 0.62
C PHE A 247 -16.52 -13.57 0.49
N GLN A 248 -17.27 -13.25 -0.58
CA GLN A 248 -18.56 -13.89 -0.83
C GLN A 248 -18.39 -15.41 -1.07
N PRO A 249 -19.34 -16.28 -0.64
CA PRO A 249 -19.13 -17.72 -0.53
C PRO A 249 -18.57 -18.37 -1.80
N ALA A 250 -19.14 -18.08 -2.96
CA ALA A 250 -18.70 -18.69 -4.23
C ALA A 250 -17.27 -18.28 -4.59
N ARG A 251 -16.96 -16.98 -4.51
CA ARG A 251 -15.64 -16.43 -4.83
C ARG A 251 -14.58 -16.89 -3.84
N ARG A 252 -14.94 -16.92 -2.56
CA ARG A 252 -14.10 -17.43 -1.46
C ARG A 252 -13.76 -18.91 -1.68
N ALA A 253 -14.76 -19.76 -2.03
CA ALA A 253 -14.52 -21.16 -2.32
C ALA A 253 -13.53 -21.37 -3.49
N GLN A 254 -13.66 -20.58 -4.58
CA GLN A 254 -12.71 -20.61 -5.70
C GLN A 254 -11.29 -20.23 -5.26
N ALA A 255 -11.13 -19.17 -4.47
CA ALA A 255 -9.83 -18.74 -3.97
C ALA A 255 -9.19 -19.82 -3.08
N LEU A 256 -9.96 -20.42 -2.16
CA LEU A 256 -9.46 -21.49 -1.29
C LEU A 256 -9.08 -22.74 -2.06
N ALA A 257 -9.87 -23.15 -3.07
CA ALA A 257 -9.54 -24.28 -3.95
C ALA A 257 -8.23 -24.02 -4.72
N MET A 258 -8.05 -22.81 -5.26
CA MET A 258 -6.80 -22.40 -5.92
C MET A 258 -5.60 -22.52 -4.97
N LEU A 259 -5.68 -21.98 -3.75
CA LEU A 259 -4.59 -22.10 -2.78
C LEU A 259 -4.30 -23.55 -2.39
N ASN A 260 -5.34 -24.39 -2.29
CA ASN A 260 -5.16 -25.80 -1.98
C ASN A 260 -4.37 -26.55 -3.07
N ASN A 261 -4.50 -26.15 -4.34
CA ASN A 261 -3.71 -26.70 -5.44
C ASN A 261 -2.21 -26.37 -5.37
N TRP A 262 -1.79 -25.48 -4.45
CA TRP A 262 -0.40 -25.03 -4.29
C TRP A 262 0.28 -25.55 -3.03
N GLN A 263 -0.33 -26.51 -2.30
CA GLN A 263 0.26 -27.09 -1.08
C GLN A 263 1.61 -27.77 -1.37
N ASP A 264 1.72 -28.46 -2.49
CA ASP A 264 2.98 -29.06 -2.96
C ASP A 264 4.09 -28.02 -3.20
N LEU A 265 3.71 -26.79 -3.62
CA LEU A 265 4.65 -25.71 -3.82
C LEU A 265 5.13 -25.09 -2.49
N THR A 266 4.25 -25.01 -1.48
CA THR A 266 4.70 -24.58 -0.14
C THR A 266 5.72 -25.56 0.45
N GLU A 267 5.54 -26.87 0.24
CA GLU A 267 6.52 -27.88 0.63
C GLU A 267 7.82 -27.77 -0.18
N LYS A 268 7.70 -27.67 -1.53
CA LYS A 268 8.85 -27.55 -2.45
C LYS A 268 9.75 -26.35 -2.11
N TYR A 269 9.13 -25.21 -1.81
CA TYR A 269 9.86 -23.95 -1.52
C TYR A 269 10.13 -23.71 -0.04
N HIS A 270 9.71 -24.64 0.85
CA HIS A 270 9.82 -24.52 2.30
C HIS A 270 9.28 -23.18 2.82
N CYS A 271 8.10 -22.78 2.37
CA CYS A 271 7.51 -21.48 2.64
C CYS A 271 6.04 -21.58 3.07
N THR A 272 5.52 -20.48 3.63
CA THR A 272 4.08 -20.35 3.91
C THR A 272 3.32 -20.01 2.62
N MET A 273 2.01 -20.26 2.63
CA MET A 273 1.13 -19.84 1.53
C MET A 273 1.16 -18.32 1.32
N ALA A 274 1.22 -17.53 2.39
CA ALA A 274 1.34 -16.07 2.30
C ALA A 274 2.62 -15.65 1.57
N GLN A 275 3.76 -16.25 1.92
CA GLN A 275 5.03 -16.00 1.26
C GLN A 275 4.99 -16.35 -0.23
N LEU A 276 4.42 -17.50 -0.56
CA LEU A 276 4.26 -17.97 -1.95
C LEU A 276 3.40 -16.99 -2.77
N VAL A 277 2.28 -16.53 -2.21
CA VAL A 277 1.37 -15.56 -2.85
C VAL A 277 2.06 -14.20 -3.04
N ILE A 278 2.80 -13.70 -2.05
CA ILE A 278 3.57 -12.44 -2.16
C ILE A 278 4.61 -12.56 -3.28
N ALA A 279 5.37 -13.65 -3.30
CA ALA A 279 6.42 -13.90 -4.31
C ALA A 279 5.84 -13.98 -5.73
N LEU A 280 4.70 -14.65 -5.92
CA LEU A 280 4.01 -14.68 -7.20
C LEU A 280 3.48 -13.30 -7.58
N THR A 281 2.81 -12.60 -6.64
CA THR A 281 2.23 -11.26 -6.89
C THR A 281 3.29 -10.30 -7.42
N ALA A 282 4.49 -10.29 -6.83
CA ALA A 282 5.60 -9.45 -7.28
C ALA A 282 6.08 -9.78 -8.72
N ARG A 283 5.83 -10.98 -9.20
CA ARG A 283 6.22 -11.43 -10.56
C ARG A 283 5.12 -11.20 -11.62
N MET A 284 3.87 -10.99 -11.19
CA MET A 284 2.75 -10.79 -12.12
C MET A 284 2.93 -9.54 -12.99
N VAL A 285 3.53 -8.50 -12.44
CA VAL A 285 3.82 -7.23 -13.12
C VAL A 285 5.30 -6.89 -12.94
N PRO A 286 6.06 -6.73 -14.02
CA PRO A 286 7.47 -6.36 -13.92
C PRO A 286 7.68 -5.05 -13.16
N GLY A 287 8.54 -5.07 -12.13
CA GLY A 287 8.86 -3.89 -11.31
C GLY A 287 7.76 -3.51 -10.31
N LEU A 288 6.83 -4.43 -10.01
CA LEU A 288 5.79 -4.21 -9.00
C LEU A 288 6.39 -4.19 -7.59
N PHE A 289 6.02 -3.18 -6.81
CA PHE A 289 6.21 -3.18 -5.37
C PHE A 289 4.98 -3.78 -4.69
N VAL A 290 5.18 -4.60 -3.67
CA VAL A 290 4.11 -5.28 -2.94
C VAL A 290 4.07 -4.75 -1.51
N LEU A 291 2.95 -4.15 -1.10
CA LEU A 291 2.78 -3.55 0.22
C LEU A 291 1.97 -4.49 1.11
N CYS A 292 2.66 -5.18 2.02
CA CYS A 292 2.03 -6.11 2.97
C CYS A 292 1.81 -5.48 4.33
N GLY A 293 0.57 -5.55 4.85
CA GLY A 293 0.25 -5.14 6.20
C GLY A 293 0.78 -6.12 7.26
N ALA A 294 1.25 -5.59 8.38
CA ALA A 294 1.63 -6.36 9.56
C ALA A 294 1.47 -5.50 10.83
N ARG A 295 1.20 -6.17 11.97
CA ARG A 295 1.09 -5.54 13.31
C ARG A 295 2.03 -6.16 14.34
N THR A 296 2.62 -7.31 14.03
CA THR A 296 3.51 -8.03 14.94
C THR A 296 4.81 -8.45 14.23
N PRO A 297 5.91 -8.61 14.99
CA PRO A 297 7.19 -9.09 14.45
C PRO A 297 7.09 -10.41 13.69
N GLU A 298 6.23 -11.33 14.15
CA GLU A 298 6.02 -12.64 13.53
C GLU A 298 5.40 -12.49 12.13
N GLN A 299 4.39 -11.60 11.98
CA GLN A 299 3.78 -11.32 10.68
C GLN A 299 4.79 -10.69 9.71
N VAL A 300 5.62 -9.80 10.21
CA VAL A 300 6.70 -9.17 9.43
C VAL A 300 7.70 -10.22 8.95
N THR A 301 8.17 -11.08 9.87
CA THR A 301 9.13 -12.14 9.55
C THR A 301 8.55 -13.13 8.54
N ASP A 302 7.26 -13.49 8.69
CA ASP A 302 6.56 -14.32 7.70
C ASP A 302 6.55 -13.63 6.32
N ASN A 303 6.09 -12.38 6.25
CA ASN A 303 6.07 -11.64 4.98
C ASN A 303 7.46 -11.49 4.36
N ALA A 304 8.49 -11.20 5.16
CA ALA A 304 9.88 -11.01 4.70
C ALA A 304 10.44 -12.26 4.03
N GLY A 305 10.02 -13.45 4.48
CA GLY A 305 10.41 -14.73 3.86
C GLY A 305 10.12 -14.80 2.36
N ALA A 306 9.08 -14.09 1.89
CA ALA A 306 8.75 -14.00 0.46
C ALA A 306 9.89 -13.44 -0.41
N MET A 307 10.76 -12.60 0.17
CA MET A 307 11.89 -12.00 -0.54
C MET A 307 12.99 -13.03 -0.89
N HIS A 308 12.96 -14.19 -0.29
CA HIS A 308 13.93 -15.26 -0.50
C HIS A 308 13.40 -16.38 -1.41
N ILE A 309 12.14 -16.31 -1.84
CA ILE A 309 11.54 -17.33 -2.71
C ILE A 309 11.93 -17.06 -4.16
N HIS A 310 12.59 -18.02 -4.76
CA HIS A 310 12.94 -18.02 -6.17
C HIS A 310 12.05 -19.03 -6.91
N LEU A 311 10.81 -18.60 -7.27
CA LEU A 311 9.89 -19.42 -8.06
C LEU A 311 10.53 -19.79 -9.40
N ASP A 312 10.56 -21.07 -9.76
CA ASP A 312 10.92 -21.44 -11.12
C ASP A 312 9.86 -21.07 -12.15
N GLY A 313 10.24 -21.08 -13.43
CA GLY A 313 9.36 -20.59 -14.49
C GLY A 313 8.12 -21.47 -14.67
N ALA A 314 8.24 -22.78 -14.49
CA ALA A 314 7.14 -23.73 -14.68
C ALA A 314 6.07 -23.57 -13.59
N ASP A 315 6.50 -23.44 -12.34
CA ASP A 315 5.59 -23.22 -11.21
C ASP A 315 4.89 -21.86 -11.30
N ALA A 316 5.64 -20.81 -11.66
CA ALA A 316 5.04 -19.47 -11.85
C ALA A 316 3.97 -19.49 -12.97
N VAL A 317 4.20 -20.21 -14.06
CA VAL A 317 3.22 -20.38 -15.14
C VAL A 317 2.00 -21.18 -14.67
N ARG A 318 2.20 -22.31 -13.96
CA ARG A 318 1.12 -23.10 -13.35
C ARG A 318 0.26 -22.24 -12.43
N MET A 319 0.86 -21.56 -11.49
CA MET A 319 0.14 -20.69 -10.55
C MET A 319 -0.60 -19.56 -11.26
N LYS A 320 0.02 -18.94 -12.27
CA LYS A 320 -0.63 -17.89 -13.06
C LYS A 320 -1.85 -18.44 -13.82
N TRP A 321 -1.77 -19.64 -14.37
CA TRP A 321 -2.89 -20.28 -15.06
C TRP A 321 -4.06 -20.53 -14.10
N ASP A 322 -3.80 -21.02 -12.89
CA ASP A 322 -4.82 -21.18 -11.84
C ASP A 322 -5.50 -19.86 -11.49
N VAL A 323 -4.71 -18.78 -11.33
CA VAL A 323 -5.22 -17.42 -11.10
C VAL A 323 -6.10 -16.95 -12.27
N ASP A 324 -5.64 -17.13 -13.51
CA ASP A 324 -6.38 -16.72 -14.71
C ASP A 324 -7.70 -17.46 -14.85
N SER A 325 -7.79 -18.72 -14.39
CA SER A 325 -8.99 -19.55 -14.46
C SER A 325 -10.14 -19.09 -13.55
N ILE A 326 -9.82 -18.32 -12.50
CA ILE A 326 -10.80 -17.79 -11.54
C ILE A 326 -10.93 -16.25 -11.59
N SER A 327 -10.26 -15.56 -12.53
CA SER A 327 -10.24 -14.08 -12.64
C SER A 327 -11.40 -13.53 -13.44
#